data_7bc4e1107be916ecaa22e9653368f833
#
_entry.id   7bc4e1107be916ecaa22e9653368f833
#
_cell.length_a   1.000
_cell.length_b   1.000
_cell.length_c   1.000
_cell.angle_alpha   90.00
_cell.angle_beta   90.00
_cell.angle_gamma   90.00
#
_symmetry.space_group_name_H-M   'P 1'
#
loop_
_entity.id
_entity.type
_entity.pdbx_description
1 polymer ?
#
loop_
_entity_poly.entity_id
_entity_poly.type
_entity_poly.pdbx_seq_one_letter_code
_entity_poly.pdbx_strand_id
1 'polypeptide(L)'
;MKLIIAIISKDDRGDVTHELISAGYSVTKIPTTGGFLSAGNVTLLVGTEREKVDTAIEIIKKNSRMRKELVPVTAAECIGFVSLPVEVCVGGATIFVVDVERFEKV
;
A
#
# COMPACT_ATOMS: atom_id res chain seq x y z
N MET A 1 -11.62 8.33 17.74
CA MET A 1 -10.52 8.25 16.76
C MET A 1 -10.35 6.83 16.27
N LYS A 2 -10.06 6.69 15.00
CA LYS A 2 -9.79 5.39 14.38
C LYS A 2 -8.37 5.37 13.83
N LEU A 3 -7.79 4.18 13.77
CA LEU A 3 -6.50 3.96 13.12
C LEU A 3 -6.69 3.06 11.93
N ILE A 4 -6.29 3.56 10.77
CA ILE A 4 -6.29 2.78 9.54
C ILE A 4 -4.89 2.22 9.37
N ILE A 5 -4.81 0.90 9.19
CA ILE A 5 -3.57 0.20 8.89
C ILE A 5 -3.72 -0.32 7.47
N ALA A 6 -2.96 0.22 6.55
CA ALA A 6 -3.05 -0.16 5.14
C ALA A 6 -1.73 -0.74 4.66
N ILE A 7 -1.79 -1.96 4.15
CA ILE A 7 -0.64 -2.64 3.57
C ILE A 7 -0.79 -2.59 2.06
N ILE A 8 0.12 -1.90 1.40
CA ILE A 8 0.06 -1.66 -0.05
C ILE A 8 1.38 -2.03 -0.71
N SER A 9 1.37 -2.11 -2.03
CA SER A 9 2.59 -2.29 -2.79
C SER A 9 3.47 -1.05 -2.67
N LYS A 10 4.78 -1.22 -2.59
CA LYS A 10 5.72 -0.10 -2.57
C LYS A 10 5.59 0.77 -3.82
N ASP A 11 5.13 0.21 -4.94
CA ASP A 11 4.97 0.95 -6.19
C ASP A 11 3.82 1.95 -6.09
N ASP A 12 2.85 1.71 -5.22
CA ASP A 12 1.70 2.60 -5.02
C ASP A 12 1.90 3.57 -3.86
N ARG A 13 2.98 3.43 -3.11
CA ARG A 13 3.27 4.22 -1.91
C ARG A 13 3.20 5.72 -2.17
N GLY A 14 3.82 6.16 -3.27
CA GLY A 14 3.91 7.59 -3.57
C GLY A 14 2.55 8.22 -3.82
N ASP A 15 1.76 7.59 -4.68
CA ASP A 15 0.45 8.12 -5.05
C ASP A 15 -0.53 8.09 -3.87
N VAL A 16 -0.57 6.99 -3.14
CA VAL A 16 -1.45 6.84 -1.99
C VAL A 16 -1.11 7.89 -0.93
N THR A 17 0.17 8.00 -0.59
CA THR A 17 0.63 8.96 0.42
C THR A 17 0.34 10.39 0.01
N HIS A 18 0.65 10.74 -1.25
CA HIS A 18 0.44 12.08 -1.76
C HIS A 18 -1.04 12.49 -1.69
N GLU A 19 -1.94 11.62 -2.15
CA GLU A 19 -3.36 11.95 -2.13
C GLU A 19 -3.93 12.01 -0.71
N LEU A 20 -3.48 11.13 0.19
CA LEU A 20 -3.92 11.19 1.58
C LEU A 20 -3.47 12.50 2.24
N ILE A 21 -2.22 12.88 2.07
CA ILE A 21 -1.70 14.12 2.64
C ILE A 21 -2.41 15.34 2.04
N SER A 22 -2.64 15.34 0.73
CA SER A 22 -3.36 16.41 0.05
C SER A 22 -4.79 16.56 0.56
N ALA A 23 -5.40 15.48 0.99
CA ALA A 23 -6.75 15.49 1.56
C ALA A 23 -6.76 15.82 3.06
N GLY A 24 -5.61 16.07 3.66
CA GLY A 24 -5.52 16.51 5.05
C GLY A 24 -5.25 15.41 6.06
N TYR A 25 -4.91 14.21 5.62
CA TYR A 25 -4.59 13.10 6.52
C TYR A 25 -3.11 13.10 6.90
N SER A 26 -2.83 12.66 8.12
CA SER A 26 -1.45 12.41 8.55
C SER A 26 -1.12 10.95 8.29
N VAL A 27 -0.01 10.70 7.62
CA VAL A 27 0.37 9.35 7.21
C VAL A 27 1.75 9.03 7.75
N THR A 28 1.86 7.88 8.42
CA THR A 28 3.15 7.33 8.85
C THR A 28 3.43 6.08 8.03
N LYS A 29 4.60 6.02 7.43
CA LYS A 29 5.03 4.84 6.65
C LYS A 29 5.92 3.97 7.50
N ILE A 30 5.61 2.68 7.50
CA ILE A 30 6.43 1.67 8.18
C ILE A 30 6.94 0.70 7.13
N PRO A 31 8.24 0.67 6.86
CA PRO A 31 8.79 -0.38 6.01
C PRO A 31 8.68 -1.71 6.74
N THR A 32 8.18 -2.71 6.04
CA THR A 32 7.93 -4.02 6.65
C THR A 32 8.58 -5.11 5.82
N THR A 33 9.09 -6.12 6.52
CA THR A 33 9.73 -7.27 5.90
C THR A 33 9.23 -8.55 6.53
N GLY A 34 9.18 -9.61 5.74
CA GLY A 34 8.89 -10.96 6.19
C GLY A 34 7.44 -11.35 6.26
N GLY A 35 7.20 -12.61 6.38
CA GLY A 35 5.93 -13.24 6.65
C GLY A 35 4.77 -12.81 5.77
N PHE A 36 3.69 -12.48 6.43
CA PHE A 36 2.46 -12.00 5.83
C PHE A 36 2.68 -10.73 4.99
N LEU A 37 3.64 -9.91 5.41
CA LEU A 37 4.00 -8.68 4.72
C LEU A 37 5.19 -8.97 3.83
N SER A 38 4.91 -9.45 2.63
CA SER A 38 5.96 -9.85 1.69
C SER A 38 6.86 -8.68 1.30
N ALA A 39 8.06 -9.02 0.84
CA ALA A 39 9.01 -8.04 0.35
C ALA A 39 8.36 -7.20 -0.76
N GLY A 40 8.55 -5.89 -0.70
CA GLY A 40 7.98 -4.97 -1.66
C GLY A 40 6.67 -4.32 -1.23
N ASN A 41 6.18 -4.66 -0.03
CA ASN A 41 5.02 -3.98 0.54
C ASN A 41 5.45 -2.93 1.56
N VAL A 42 4.57 -1.98 1.80
CA VAL A 42 4.76 -0.96 2.83
C VAL A 42 3.47 -0.84 3.63
N THR A 43 3.61 -0.58 4.91
CA THR A 43 2.47 -0.35 5.79
C THR A 43 2.32 1.13 6.07
N LEU A 44 1.11 1.63 5.90
CA LEU A 44 0.75 3.00 6.22
C LEU A 44 -0.14 3.01 7.45
N LEU A 45 0.14 3.93 8.36
CA LEU A 45 -0.71 4.19 9.52
C LEU A 45 -1.37 5.55 9.34
N VAL A 46 -2.68 5.60 9.43
CA VAL A 46 -3.46 6.83 9.29
C VAL A 46 -4.42 6.94 10.47
N GLY A 47 -4.11 7.83 11.40
CA GLY A 47 -5.02 8.14 12.49
C GLY A 47 -5.99 9.23 12.04
N THR A 48 -7.28 9.01 12.20
CA THR A 48 -8.28 10.00 11.80
C THR A 48 -9.59 9.85 12.56
N GLU A 49 -10.45 10.82 12.41
CA GLU A 49 -11.78 10.76 12.98
C GLU A 49 -12.66 9.78 12.21
N ARG A 50 -13.64 9.23 12.91
CA ARG A 50 -14.54 8.23 12.36
C ARG A 50 -15.18 8.67 11.04
N GLU A 51 -15.60 9.93 10.97
CA GLU A 51 -16.30 10.48 9.81
C GLU A 51 -15.41 10.58 8.57
N LYS A 52 -14.11 10.51 8.74
CA LYS A 52 -13.14 10.63 7.65
C LYS A 52 -12.55 9.31 7.19
N VAL A 53 -12.93 8.21 7.84
CA VAL A 53 -12.38 6.88 7.54
C VAL A 53 -12.73 6.44 6.13
N ASP A 54 -14.00 6.55 5.74
CA ASP A 54 -14.44 6.07 4.45
C ASP A 54 -13.76 6.80 3.29
N THR A 55 -13.57 8.10 3.42
CA THR A 55 -12.87 8.89 2.42
C THR A 55 -11.41 8.45 2.29
N ALA A 56 -10.75 8.21 3.41
CA ALA A 56 -9.37 7.72 3.39
C ALA A 56 -9.27 6.35 2.70
N ILE A 57 -10.20 5.45 3.00
CA ILE A 57 -10.23 4.13 2.39
C ILE A 57 -10.43 4.24 0.88
N GLU A 58 -11.31 5.11 0.41
CA GLU A 58 -11.53 5.31 -1.03
C GLU A 58 -10.27 5.84 -1.72
N ILE A 59 -9.54 6.73 -1.08
CA ILE A 59 -8.27 7.23 -1.62
C ILE A 59 -7.26 6.08 -1.75
N ILE A 60 -7.15 5.25 -0.73
CA ILE A 60 -6.24 4.11 -0.74
C ILE A 60 -6.61 3.13 -1.86
N LYS A 61 -7.88 2.79 -1.96
CA LYS A 61 -8.37 1.86 -2.98
C LYS A 61 -8.11 2.37 -4.39
N LYS A 62 -8.42 3.63 -4.62
CA LYS A 62 -8.30 4.26 -5.93
C LYS A 62 -6.86 4.20 -6.45
N ASN A 63 -5.89 4.31 -5.57
CA ASN A 63 -4.48 4.41 -5.93
C ASN A 63 -3.71 3.11 -5.77
N SER A 64 -4.37 2.04 -5.35
CA SER A 64 -3.69 0.77 -5.07
C SER A 64 -4.41 -0.45 -5.62
N ARG A 65 -5.25 -0.26 -6.63
CA ARG A 65 -6.00 -1.39 -7.21
C ARG A 65 -5.09 -2.48 -7.72
N MET A 66 -5.47 -3.71 -7.46
CA MET A 66 -4.80 -4.86 -8.04
C MET A 66 -4.89 -4.78 -9.55
N ARG A 67 -3.79 -5.00 -10.22
CA ARG A 67 -3.69 -4.97 -11.66
C ARG A 67 -2.68 -5.98 -12.13
N LYS A 68 -2.74 -6.32 -13.42
CA LYS A 68 -1.78 -7.21 -14.03
C LYS A 68 -0.80 -6.39 -14.85
N GLU A 69 0.48 -6.70 -14.68
CA GLU A 69 1.55 -6.08 -15.43
C GLU A 69 2.41 -7.14 -16.08
N LEU A 70 2.91 -6.83 -17.27
CA LEU A 70 3.88 -7.68 -17.95
C LEU A 70 5.28 -7.24 -17.53
N VAL A 71 6.02 -8.17 -16.94
CA VAL A 71 7.41 -7.93 -16.55
C VAL A 71 8.31 -8.85 -17.35
N PRO A 72 9.43 -8.33 -17.90
CA PRO A 72 10.36 -9.16 -18.62
C PRO A 72 11.08 -10.11 -17.67
N VAL A 73 11.23 -11.36 -18.12
CA VAL A 73 12.06 -12.32 -17.41
C VAL A 73 13.52 -11.97 -17.73
N THR A 74 14.37 -11.95 -16.71
CA THR A 74 15.77 -11.60 -16.92
C THR A 74 16.53 -12.67 -17.69
N ALA A 75 17.59 -12.28 -18.36
CA ALA A 75 18.41 -13.20 -19.14
C ALA A 75 19.00 -14.33 -18.28
N ALA A 76 19.29 -14.08 -17.01
CA ALA A 76 19.81 -15.09 -16.10
C ALA A 76 18.84 -16.25 -15.91
N GLU A 77 17.55 -15.97 -16.00
CA GLU A 77 16.50 -16.96 -15.84
C GLU A 77 16.18 -17.66 -17.16
N CYS A 78 16.50 -17.02 -18.27
CA CYS A 78 16.15 -17.51 -19.60
C CYS A 78 17.27 -18.30 -20.28
N ILE A 79 18.44 -18.35 -19.74
CA ILE A 79 19.60 -19.10 -20.27
C ILE A 79 19.81 -18.86 -21.77
N GLY A 80 20.02 -17.60 -22.14
CA GLY A 80 20.35 -17.24 -23.51
C GLY A 80 19.19 -17.24 -24.50
N PHE A 81 17.97 -17.43 -24.03
CA PHE A 81 16.79 -17.38 -24.87
C PHE A 81 16.13 -16.02 -24.78
N VAL A 82 15.14 -15.80 -25.65
CA VAL A 82 14.35 -14.58 -25.66
C VAL A 82 13.60 -14.46 -24.34
N SER A 83 13.73 -13.31 -23.70
CA SER A 83 12.93 -12.99 -22.52
C SER A 83 11.48 -12.88 -22.92
N LEU A 84 10.65 -13.75 -22.36
CA LEU A 84 9.21 -13.65 -22.52
C LEU A 84 8.65 -12.84 -21.36
N PRO A 85 7.75 -11.90 -21.63
CA PRO A 85 7.10 -11.17 -20.53
C PRO A 85 6.24 -12.12 -19.73
N VAL A 86 6.30 -11.98 -18.42
CA VAL A 86 5.49 -12.74 -17.48
C VAL A 86 4.44 -11.81 -16.92
N GLU A 87 3.19 -12.26 -16.94
CA GLU A 87 2.09 -11.51 -16.36
C GLU A 87 2.10 -11.73 -14.85
N VAL A 88 2.18 -10.64 -14.09
CA VAL A 88 2.13 -10.67 -12.63
C VAL A 88 1.05 -9.75 -12.12
N CYS A 89 0.47 -10.11 -10.97
CA CYS A 89 -0.48 -9.25 -10.29
C CYS A 89 0.30 -8.30 -9.38
N VAL A 90 0.07 -7.01 -9.55
CA VAL A 90 0.69 -5.98 -8.72
C VAL A 90 -0.38 -5.08 -8.12
N GLY A 91 -0.04 -4.43 -7.02
CA GLY A 91 -0.96 -3.53 -6.33
C GLY A 91 -1.89 -4.28 -5.39
N GLY A 92 -3.03 -3.68 -5.13
CA GLY A 92 -3.94 -4.13 -4.12
C GLY A 92 -3.61 -3.54 -2.76
N ALA A 93 -4.53 -3.67 -1.83
CA ALA A 93 -4.34 -3.16 -0.48
C ALA A 93 -5.06 -4.07 0.52
N THR A 94 -4.44 -4.25 1.67
CA THR A 94 -5.09 -4.87 2.82
C THR A 94 -5.29 -3.77 3.85
N ILE A 95 -6.52 -3.53 4.24
CA ILE A 95 -6.87 -2.39 5.09
C ILE A 95 -7.55 -2.88 6.36
N PHE A 96 -7.01 -2.48 7.50
CA PHE A 96 -7.63 -2.70 8.79
C PHE A 96 -8.02 -1.35 9.38
N VAL A 97 -9.17 -1.30 10.02
CA VAL A 97 -9.60 -0.13 10.78
C VAL A 97 -9.84 -0.57 12.21
N VAL A 98 -9.14 0.04 13.14
CA VAL A 98 -9.26 -0.30 14.56
C VAL A 98 -9.60 0.94 15.37
N ASP A 99 -10.26 0.72 16.51
CA ASP A 99 -10.53 1.79 17.45
C ASP A 99 -9.25 2.15 18.19
N VAL A 100 -9.05 3.45 18.38
CA VAL A 100 -7.97 3.97 19.21
C VAL A 100 -8.56 4.31 20.56
N GLU A 101 -8.22 3.50 21.54
CA GLU A 101 -8.71 3.71 22.89
C GLU A 101 -8.14 4.98 23.50
N ARG A 102 -6.89 5.28 23.20
CA ARG A 102 -6.20 6.44 23.75
C ARG A 102 -5.18 6.97 22.75
N PHE A 103 -5.16 8.28 22.59
CA PHE A 103 -4.20 8.96 21.71
C PHE A 103 -3.58 10.12 22.47
N GLU A 104 -2.26 10.16 22.48
CA GLU A 104 -1.51 11.26 23.09
C GLU A 104 -0.39 11.68 22.15
N LYS A 105 -0.30 12.98 21.94
CA LYS A 105 0.79 13.57 21.17
C LYS A 105 1.51 14.55 22.09
N VAL A 106 2.76 14.26 22.39
CA VAL A 106 3.56 15.04 23.33
C VAL A 106 4.65 15.82 22.64
#